data_a47d4dcfd7ba73b95f7891bc514184ae
#
_entry.id   a47d4dcfd7ba73b95f7891bc514184ae
#
_cell.length_a   1.000
_cell.length_b   1.000
_cell.length_c   1.000
_cell.angle_alpha   90.00
_cell.angle_beta   90.00
_cell.angle_gamma   90.00
#
_symmetry.space_group_name_H-M   'P 1'
#
loop_
_entity.id
_entity.type
_entity.pdbx_description
1 polymer ?
#
loop_
_entity_poly.entity_id
_entity_poly.type
_entity_poly.pdbx_seq_one_letter_code
_entity_poly.pdbx_strand_id
1 'polypeptide(L)'
;MPKYNIYIICKTEEDFIEKSKVISDQYKSKICHIQWVPAEYLKLTQCNKKLLKDLNTRWNTEGKKILAKLGTIAAHRKALLAIYMNKTDNNIILESD
;
A
#
# COMPACT_ATOMS: atom_id res chain seq x y z
N MET A 1 19.07 12.48 15.64
CA MET A 1 18.55 11.18 15.24
C MET A 1 17.76 11.28 13.93
N PRO A 2 17.91 10.32 13.03
CA PRO A 2 17.13 10.36 11.79
C PRO A 2 15.64 10.19 12.08
N LYS A 3 14.84 10.97 11.38
CA LYS A 3 13.38 10.84 11.44
C LYS A 3 12.89 10.01 10.26
N TYR A 4 11.77 9.35 10.45
CA TYR A 4 11.19 8.46 9.44
C TYR A 4 10.02 9.08 8.72
N ASN A 5 9.93 8.79 7.43
CA ASN A 5 8.77 9.11 6.62
C ASN A 5 7.92 7.85 6.48
N ILE A 6 6.64 7.93 6.83
CA ILE A 6 5.78 6.77 6.89
C ILE A 6 4.69 6.87 5.82
N TYR A 7 4.56 5.81 5.03
CA TYR A 7 3.54 5.68 3.98
C TYR A 7 2.61 4.56 4.37
N ILE A 8 1.35 4.89 4.64
CA ILE A 8 0.37 3.91 5.12
C ILE A 8 -0.59 3.56 3.99
N ILE A 9 -0.62 2.27 3.64
CA ILE A 9 -1.56 1.74 2.64
C ILE A 9 -2.82 1.30 3.37
N CYS A 10 -3.93 1.96 3.12
CA CYS A 10 -5.22 1.58 3.70
C CYS A 10 -6.38 2.00 2.80
N LYS A 11 -7.54 1.39 3.05
CA LYS A 11 -8.74 1.54 2.24
C LYS A 11 -9.32 2.92 2.24
N THR A 12 -9.46 3.49 3.43
CA THR A 12 -10.20 4.72 3.63
C THR A 12 -9.36 5.76 4.32
N GLU A 13 -9.73 7.02 4.11
CA GLU A 13 -9.09 8.12 4.80
C GLU A 13 -9.29 8.03 6.32
N GLU A 14 -10.44 7.53 6.76
CA GLU A 14 -10.74 7.34 8.18
C GLU A 14 -9.76 6.37 8.83
N ASP A 15 -9.50 5.23 8.19
CA ASP A 15 -8.50 4.27 8.65
C ASP A 15 -7.12 4.89 8.70
N PHE A 16 -6.78 5.68 7.69
CA PHE A 16 -5.50 6.38 7.66
C PHE A 16 -5.37 7.35 8.84
N ILE A 17 -6.39 8.15 9.11
CA ILE A 17 -6.38 9.13 10.20
C ILE A 17 -6.18 8.41 11.54
N GLU A 18 -6.92 7.32 11.78
CA GLU A 18 -6.82 6.53 13.00
C GLU A 18 -5.41 5.95 13.18
N LYS A 19 -4.87 5.31 12.14
CA LYS A 19 -3.53 4.71 12.18
C LYS A 19 -2.45 5.76 12.35
N SER A 20 -2.55 6.87 11.64
CA SER A 20 -1.56 7.94 11.73
C SER A 20 -1.55 8.58 13.11
N LYS A 21 -2.71 8.70 13.76
CA LYS A 21 -2.81 9.23 15.11
C LYS A 21 -2.10 8.32 16.11
N VAL A 22 -2.33 7.01 16.03
CA VAL A 22 -1.68 6.04 16.93
C VAL A 22 -0.15 6.10 16.76
N ILE A 23 0.31 6.09 15.53
CA ILE A 23 1.74 6.14 15.23
C ILE A 23 2.35 7.46 15.71
N SER A 24 1.69 8.56 15.44
CA SER A 24 2.14 9.88 15.83
C SER A 24 2.24 10.02 17.36
N ASP A 25 1.27 9.48 18.09
CA ASP A 25 1.26 9.54 19.55
C ASP A 25 2.39 8.71 20.16
N GLN A 26 2.68 7.54 19.57
CA GLN A 26 3.71 6.63 20.10
C GLN A 26 5.14 7.02 19.70
N TYR A 27 5.31 7.58 18.50
CA TYR A 27 6.64 7.81 17.93
C TYR A 27 6.87 9.25 17.46
N LYS A 28 6.19 10.20 18.06
CA LYS A 28 6.19 11.61 17.66
C LYS A 28 7.58 12.18 17.39
N SER A 29 8.57 11.86 18.21
CA SER A 29 9.92 12.38 18.07
C SER A 29 10.71 11.74 16.93
N LYS A 30 10.22 10.61 16.37
CA LYS A 30 10.91 9.83 15.35
C LYS A 30 10.26 9.95 13.97
N ILE A 31 9.16 10.68 13.86
CA ILE A 31 8.41 10.79 12.60
C ILE A 31 8.55 12.19 12.02
N CYS A 32 8.92 12.24 10.75
CA CYS A 32 8.98 13.48 9.97
C CYS A 32 7.65 13.73 9.25
N HIS A 33 7.10 12.70 8.61
CA HIS A 33 5.95 12.83 7.75
C HIS A 33 5.19 11.53 7.66
N ILE A 34 3.86 11.61 7.61
CA ILE A 34 2.99 10.45 7.40
C ILE A 34 2.11 10.74 6.20
N GLN A 35 2.07 9.85 5.23
CA GLN A 35 1.29 9.99 4.03
C GLN A 35 0.38 8.79 3.81
N TRP A 36 -0.87 9.07 3.38
CA TRP A 36 -1.82 8.05 3.00
C TRP A 36 -1.54 7.59 1.57
N VAL A 37 -1.50 6.25 1.39
CA VAL A 37 -1.47 5.63 0.07
C VAL A 37 -2.77 4.82 -0.06
N PRO A 38 -3.73 5.29 -0.85
CA PRO A 38 -5.00 4.57 -1.01
C PRO A 38 -4.77 3.16 -1.55
N ALA A 39 -5.40 2.18 -0.91
CA ALA A 39 -5.29 0.79 -1.35
C ALA A 39 -5.98 0.61 -2.70
N GLU A 40 -5.34 -0.19 -3.56
CA GLU A 40 -5.88 -0.48 -4.88
C GLU A 40 -6.71 -1.76 -4.85
N TYR A 41 -7.90 -1.67 -5.43
CA TYR A 41 -8.78 -2.83 -5.63
C TYR A 41 -9.02 -3.00 -7.12
N LEU A 42 -8.49 -4.07 -7.67
CA LEU A 42 -8.70 -4.39 -9.07
C LEU A 42 -10.01 -5.16 -9.22
N LYS A 43 -10.82 -4.73 -10.17
CA LYS A 43 -12.06 -5.42 -10.53
C LYS A 43 -11.78 -6.40 -11.67
N LEU A 44 -12.57 -7.47 -11.71
CA LEU A 44 -12.41 -8.49 -12.75
C LEU A 44 -12.50 -7.89 -14.16
N THR A 45 -13.30 -6.84 -14.33
CA THR A 45 -13.45 -6.14 -15.60
C THR A 45 -12.21 -5.38 -16.04
N GLN A 46 -11.30 -5.08 -15.12
CA GLN A 46 -10.05 -4.36 -15.37
C GLN A 46 -8.91 -5.29 -15.75
N CYS A 47 -9.13 -6.59 -15.68
CA CYS A 47 -8.11 -7.59 -15.96
C CYS A 47 -8.47 -8.42 -17.19
N ASN A 48 -7.46 -8.76 -18.00
CA ASN A 48 -7.64 -9.69 -19.10
C ASN A 48 -7.88 -11.09 -18.52
N LYS A 49 -8.97 -11.74 -18.94
CA LYS A 49 -9.34 -13.08 -18.47
C LYS A 49 -8.25 -14.12 -18.76
N LYS A 50 -7.58 -14.00 -19.91
CA LYS A 50 -6.48 -14.90 -20.27
C LYS A 50 -5.31 -14.73 -19.30
N LEU A 51 -4.97 -13.49 -18.96
CA LEU A 51 -3.90 -13.20 -18.00
C LEU A 51 -4.24 -13.77 -16.63
N LEU A 52 -5.48 -13.60 -16.17
CA LEU A 52 -5.93 -14.17 -14.91
C LEU A 52 -5.80 -15.69 -14.88
N LYS A 53 -6.17 -16.35 -15.98
CA LYS A 53 -6.05 -17.79 -16.11
C LYS A 53 -4.59 -18.24 -16.06
N ASP A 54 -3.71 -17.54 -16.75
CA ASP A 54 -2.27 -17.84 -16.74
C ASP A 54 -1.67 -17.66 -15.35
N LEU A 55 -2.00 -16.57 -14.68
CA LEU A 55 -1.55 -16.30 -13.32
C LEU A 55 -2.09 -17.33 -12.32
N ASN A 56 -3.34 -17.73 -12.49
CA ASN A 56 -3.97 -18.75 -11.67
C ASN A 56 -3.21 -20.08 -11.77
N THR A 57 -2.83 -20.45 -12.99
CA THR A 57 -2.04 -21.67 -13.24
C THR A 57 -0.65 -21.57 -12.58
N ARG A 58 0.03 -20.43 -12.74
CA ARG A 58 1.37 -20.22 -12.19
C ARG A 58 1.41 -20.18 -10.67
N TRP A 59 0.42 -19.51 -10.08
CA TRP A 59 0.39 -19.29 -8.63
C TRP A 59 -0.46 -20.33 -7.90
N ASN A 60 -1.12 -21.21 -8.63
CA ASN A 60 -2.05 -22.19 -8.07
C ASN A 60 -3.05 -21.53 -7.10
N THR A 61 -3.68 -20.45 -7.56
CA THR A 61 -4.51 -19.56 -6.73
C THR A 61 -5.79 -19.22 -7.47
N GLU A 62 -6.89 -19.07 -6.72
CA GLU A 62 -8.17 -18.65 -7.29
C GLU A 62 -8.13 -17.18 -7.74
N GLY A 63 -8.99 -16.83 -8.71
CA GLY A 63 -9.02 -15.49 -9.32
C GLY A 63 -9.15 -14.35 -8.33
N LYS A 64 -9.96 -14.50 -7.26
CA LYS A 64 -10.11 -13.47 -6.22
C LYS A 64 -8.79 -13.20 -5.49
N LYS A 65 -8.02 -14.25 -5.21
CA LYS A 65 -6.72 -14.10 -4.55
C LYS A 65 -5.70 -13.44 -5.46
N ILE A 66 -5.79 -13.70 -6.77
CA ILE A 66 -4.93 -13.05 -7.75
C ILE A 66 -5.21 -11.56 -7.79
N LEU A 67 -6.48 -11.17 -7.83
CA LEU A 67 -6.86 -9.75 -7.83
C LEU A 67 -6.38 -9.05 -6.57
N ALA A 68 -6.48 -9.70 -5.42
CA ALA A 68 -5.97 -9.15 -4.17
C ALA A 68 -4.45 -8.96 -4.20
N LYS A 69 -3.72 -9.95 -4.73
CA LYS A 69 -2.25 -9.86 -4.87
C LYS A 69 -1.84 -8.74 -5.83
N LEU A 70 -2.53 -8.61 -6.96
CA LEU A 70 -2.26 -7.54 -7.92
C LEU A 70 -2.57 -6.17 -7.31
N GLY A 71 -3.64 -6.06 -6.53
CA GLY A 71 -3.99 -4.84 -5.82
C GLY A 71 -2.92 -4.45 -4.81
N THR A 72 -2.38 -5.41 -4.08
CA THR A 72 -1.28 -5.18 -3.13
C THR A 72 -0.03 -4.68 -3.87
N ILE A 73 0.32 -5.31 -4.98
CA ILE A 73 1.47 -4.89 -5.80
C ILE A 73 1.26 -3.46 -6.30
N ALA A 74 0.07 -3.14 -6.80
CA ALA A 74 -0.24 -1.80 -7.29
C ALA A 74 -0.14 -0.75 -6.19
N ALA A 75 -0.61 -1.05 -4.98
CA ALA A 75 -0.53 -0.15 -3.84
C ALA A 75 0.91 0.09 -3.40
N HIS A 76 1.73 -0.94 -3.35
CA HIS A 76 3.17 -0.81 -3.05
C HIS A 76 3.88 0.01 -4.11
N ARG A 77 3.54 -0.17 -5.38
CA ARG A 77 4.10 0.62 -6.47
C ARG A 77 3.75 2.10 -6.30
N LYS A 78 2.53 2.41 -5.90
CA LYS A 78 2.12 3.78 -5.61
C LYS A 78 2.93 4.38 -4.46
N ALA A 79 3.15 3.61 -3.39
CA ALA A 79 3.96 4.05 -2.26
C ALA A 79 5.39 4.35 -2.69
N LEU A 80 6.00 3.47 -3.47
CA LEU A 80 7.36 3.66 -3.98
C LEU A 80 7.44 4.89 -4.89
N LEU A 81 6.42 5.11 -5.74
CA LEU A 81 6.37 6.27 -6.60
C LEU A 81 6.26 7.56 -5.78
N ALA A 82 5.45 7.55 -4.72
CA ALA A 82 5.31 8.69 -3.83
C ALA A 82 6.64 9.03 -3.14
N ILE A 83 7.38 8.02 -2.69
CA ILE A 83 8.72 8.18 -2.11
C ILE A 83 9.65 8.83 -3.12
N TYR A 84 9.65 8.34 -4.34
CA TYR A 84 10.49 8.89 -5.42
C TYR A 84 10.14 10.35 -5.72
N MET A 85 8.85 10.65 -5.85
CA MET A 85 8.38 11.99 -6.16
C MET A 85 8.66 12.99 -5.02
N ASN A 86 8.51 12.55 -3.79
CA ASN A 86 8.74 13.38 -2.61
C ASN A 86 10.23 13.48 -2.23
N LYS A 87 11.07 12.64 -2.80
CA LYS A 87 12.51 12.57 -2.49
C LYS A 87 12.79 12.43 -1.00
N THR A 88 12.00 11.57 -0.34
CA THR A 88 12.15 11.35 1.10
C THR A 88 13.12 10.21 1.40
N ASP A 89 13.81 10.33 2.54
CA ASP A 89 14.73 9.31 3.05
C ASP A 89 14.13 8.61 4.26
N ASN A 90 14.70 7.48 4.65
CA ASN A 90 14.27 6.72 5.82
C ASN A 90 12.77 6.41 5.77
N ASN A 91 12.36 5.72 4.71
CA ASN A 91 10.95 5.46 4.44
C ASN A 91 10.49 4.13 5.02
N ILE A 92 9.28 4.13 5.58
CA ILE A 92 8.62 2.91 6.07
C ILE A 92 7.27 2.82 5.38
N ILE A 93 6.98 1.67 4.78
CA ILE A 93 5.69 1.40 4.16
C ILE A 93 4.93 0.43 5.07
N LEU A 94 3.74 0.84 5.52
CA LEU A 94 2.89 0.03 6.37
C LEU A 94 1.59 -0.32 5.64
N GLU A 95 1.16 -1.56 5.77
CA GLU A 95 -0.14 -2.00 5.30
C GLU A 95 -1.09 -2.08 6.48
N SER A 96 -2.30 -1.54 6.29
CA SER A 96 -3.38 -1.60 7.27
C SER A 96 -4.51 -2.43 6.71
N ASP A 97 -4.59 -3.66 7.13
CA ASP A 97 -5.68 -4.56 6.77
C ASP A 97 -6.53 -4.90 7.98
#